data_62ad8452ef38d0a3acbe39b0f9816b8c
#
_entry.id   62ad8452ef38d0a3acbe39b0f9816b8c
#
_cell.length_a   1.000
_cell.length_b   1.000
_cell.length_c   1.000
_cell.angle_alpha   90.00
_cell.angle_beta   90.00
_cell.angle_gamma   90.00
#
_symmetry.space_group_name_H-M   'P 1'
#
loop_
_entity.id
_entity.type
_entity.pdbx_description
1 polymer ?
#
loop_
_entity_poly.entity_id
_entity_poly.type
_entity_poly.pdbx_seq_one_letter_code
_entity_poly.pdbx_strand_id
1 'polypeptide(L)'
;MPKSNFIPSIVFGVGLLLSVGAFAQGVTTTPVGIINYTIAAGTQQAPKITSVYFSLTGQPANAGATTGRISAVVASTFSCLGAGWTAGGLSAAATPYFLRITSGAAAGTTWQISTTTANTADTVTVLNNGVSLTGLGIAASSGTGDTFELFPAPTLASLFGTNLPVQGTAQAAGKLAGGTSSAVADTISVWNGAIWLTFYYDTGLGWWKRDVDGTEAANSRNNFVIRPDTCVLIARKGDAVTLRSIGRAPASALKARYLSGGSAGVGLFPITNTLSALNLQSLSGWVGIANTSGQNVGAADQVSVWDGSAWLSFYYDTTAASPRWRRVGTGADSNSFTIQTPDRPFMIQKAGAGTGSAFVSQARPY
;
A
#
# COMPACT_ATOMS: atom_id res chain seq x y z
N MET A 1 -85.27 -28.02 47.21
CA MET A 1 -83.90 -27.39 47.38
C MET A 1 -83.08 -27.73 46.17
N PRO A 2 -82.85 -26.81 45.23
CA PRO A 2 -82.00 -27.08 44.06
C PRO A 2 -80.50 -26.73 44.39
N LYS A 3 -79.64 -27.64 44.01
CA LYS A 3 -78.20 -27.51 44.15
C LYS A 3 -77.67 -26.63 43.00
N SER A 4 -77.00 -25.54 43.38
CA SER A 4 -76.31 -24.67 42.51
C SER A 4 -74.96 -25.29 42.11
N ASN A 5 -74.77 -25.51 40.81
CA ASN A 5 -73.46 -25.89 40.22
C ASN A 5 -72.66 -24.64 39.87
N PHE A 6 -71.61 -24.42 40.58
CA PHE A 6 -70.58 -23.42 40.24
C PHE A 6 -69.58 -23.98 39.18
N ILE A 7 -69.55 -23.37 38.03
CA ILE A 7 -68.50 -23.66 37.01
C ILE A 7 -67.41 -22.58 37.17
N PRO A 8 -66.16 -22.97 37.43
CA PRO A 8 -65.08 -21.98 37.43
C PRO A 8 -64.67 -21.66 35.98
N SER A 9 -64.79 -20.42 35.62
CA SER A 9 -64.23 -19.88 34.36
C SER A 9 -62.69 -19.86 34.39
N ILE A 10 -62.08 -20.71 33.56
CA ILE A 10 -60.64 -20.69 33.35
C ILE A 10 -60.35 -19.58 32.32
N VAL A 11 -59.73 -18.49 32.79
CA VAL A 11 -59.21 -17.46 31.89
C VAL A 11 -57.85 -17.93 31.34
N PHE A 12 -57.81 -18.29 30.09
CA PHE A 12 -56.55 -18.53 29.37
C PHE A 12 -55.92 -17.17 29.03
N GLY A 13 -54.92 -16.79 29.81
CA GLY A 13 -54.02 -15.68 29.46
C GLY A 13 -53.08 -16.13 28.35
N VAL A 14 -53.32 -15.67 27.11
CA VAL A 14 -52.35 -15.80 26.01
C VAL A 14 -51.23 -14.86 26.28
N GLY A 15 -50.17 -15.36 26.90
CA GLY A 15 -48.91 -14.66 27.01
C GLY A 15 -48.21 -14.53 25.62
N LEU A 16 -48.29 -13.36 25.04
CA LEU A 16 -47.52 -13.02 23.82
C LEU A 16 -46.04 -12.97 24.18
N LEU A 17 -45.31 -14.06 24.01
CA LEU A 17 -43.87 -14.12 24.06
C LEU A 17 -43.33 -13.36 22.84
N LEU A 18 -43.05 -12.05 23.01
CA LEU A 18 -42.18 -11.29 22.11
C LEU A 18 -40.76 -11.88 22.24
N SER A 19 -40.45 -12.84 21.36
CA SER A 19 -39.06 -13.23 21.16
C SER A 19 -38.31 -12.04 20.56
N VAL A 20 -37.67 -11.25 21.43
CA VAL A 20 -36.63 -10.32 21.02
C VAL A 20 -35.53 -11.20 20.44
N GLY A 21 -35.53 -11.37 19.11
CA GLY A 21 -34.39 -11.96 18.42
C GLY A 21 -33.15 -11.15 18.75
N ALA A 22 -32.35 -11.70 19.67
CA ALA A 22 -30.99 -11.19 19.84
C ALA A 22 -30.29 -11.42 18.49
N PHE A 23 -30.27 -10.39 17.66
CA PHE A 23 -29.36 -10.35 16.53
C PHE A 23 -27.96 -10.38 17.15
N ALA A 24 -27.33 -11.56 17.12
CA ALA A 24 -25.92 -11.67 17.37
C ALA A 24 -25.25 -10.75 16.34
N GLN A 25 -24.84 -9.55 16.77
CA GLN A 25 -23.95 -8.73 15.98
C GLN A 25 -22.70 -9.58 15.78
N GLY A 26 -22.55 -10.13 14.58
CA GLY A 26 -21.31 -10.76 14.20
C GLY A 26 -20.22 -9.70 14.33
N VAL A 27 -19.40 -9.82 15.36
CA VAL A 27 -18.19 -9.00 15.50
C VAL A 27 -17.27 -9.44 14.37
N THR A 28 -17.36 -8.76 13.25
CA THR A 28 -16.41 -8.93 12.15
C THR A 28 -15.06 -8.38 12.61
N THR A 29 -14.22 -9.26 13.14
CA THR A 29 -12.83 -8.90 13.42
C THR A 29 -12.11 -8.71 12.10
N THR A 30 -11.47 -7.56 11.93
CA THR A 30 -10.61 -7.34 10.75
C THR A 30 -9.43 -8.31 10.85
N PRO A 31 -9.15 -9.12 9.80
CA PRO A 31 -8.06 -10.05 9.82
C PRO A 31 -6.73 -9.34 10.10
N VAL A 32 -5.96 -9.85 11.06
CA VAL A 32 -4.58 -9.41 11.34
C VAL A 32 -3.64 -10.40 10.69
N GLY A 33 -2.70 -9.88 9.91
CA GLY A 33 -1.68 -10.66 9.23
C GLY A 33 -0.30 -10.44 9.83
N ILE A 34 0.55 -11.43 9.63
CA ILE A 34 2.00 -11.36 9.91
C ILE A 34 2.73 -11.76 8.64
N ILE A 35 3.62 -10.90 8.17
CA ILE A 35 4.50 -11.19 7.04
C ILE A 35 5.94 -11.15 7.55
N ASN A 36 6.68 -12.22 7.27
CA ASN A 36 8.10 -12.30 7.55
C ASN A 36 8.89 -12.17 6.24
N TYR A 37 9.82 -11.22 6.20
CA TYR A 37 10.72 -11.01 5.08
C TYR A 37 12.12 -11.47 5.48
N THR A 38 12.65 -12.49 4.84
CA THR A 38 14.03 -12.90 5.02
C THR A 38 14.92 -12.02 4.15
N ILE A 39 15.73 -11.17 4.77
CA ILE A 39 16.73 -10.36 4.10
C ILE A 39 18.01 -11.15 4.09
N ALA A 40 18.47 -11.53 2.90
CA ALA A 40 19.64 -12.39 2.75
C ALA A 40 20.92 -11.69 3.22
N ALA A 41 21.87 -12.47 3.74
CA ALA A 41 23.17 -12.00 4.16
C ALA A 41 23.95 -11.38 2.99
N GLY A 42 24.68 -10.31 3.26
CA GLY A 42 25.58 -9.64 2.33
C GLY A 42 26.83 -9.15 3.03
N THR A 43 27.69 -8.46 2.31
CA THR A 43 28.87 -7.77 2.85
C THR A 43 28.91 -6.33 2.39
N GLN A 44 29.78 -5.49 2.97
CA GLN A 44 29.96 -4.12 2.54
C GLN A 44 30.38 -4.02 1.06
N GLN A 45 31.23 -4.95 0.60
CA GLN A 45 31.73 -5.00 -0.78
C GLN A 45 30.73 -5.65 -1.76
N ALA A 46 29.86 -6.53 -1.26
CA ALA A 46 28.86 -7.26 -2.03
C ALA A 46 27.52 -7.26 -1.27
N PRO A 47 26.83 -6.12 -1.18
CA PRO A 47 25.56 -6.04 -0.48
C PRO A 47 24.51 -6.90 -1.19
N LYS A 48 23.68 -7.59 -0.40
CA LYS A 48 22.58 -8.37 -0.94
C LYS A 48 21.33 -7.54 -0.95
N ILE A 49 20.74 -7.39 -2.14
CA ILE A 49 19.52 -6.61 -2.33
C ILE A 49 18.31 -7.56 -2.18
N THR A 50 17.43 -7.21 -1.26
CA THR A 50 16.13 -7.85 -1.08
C THR A 50 15.05 -6.78 -1.22
N SER A 51 14.02 -7.09 -1.94
CA SER A 51 12.86 -6.22 -2.05
C SER A 51 11.79 -6.63 -1.04
N VAL A 52 11.15 -5.65 -0.44
CA VAL A 52 10.06 -5.85 0.51
C VAL A 52 8.94 -4.86 0.22
N TYR A 53 7.74 -5.17 0.69
CA TYR A 53 6.59 -4.28 0.58
C TYR A 53 5.74 -4.37 1.85
N PHE A 54 5.05 -3.30 2.19
CA PHE A 54 4.30 -3.20 3.43
C PHE A 54 2.81 -3.03 3.13
N SER A 55 2.15 -4.12 2.77
CA SER A 55 0.71 -4.15 2.43
C SER A 55 -0.20 -4.18 3.66
N LEU A 56 0.32 -4.59 4.83
CA LEU A 56 -0.44 -4.57 6.07
C LEU A 56 -0.52 -3.14 6.62
N THR A 57 -1.71 -2.74 7.06
CA THR A 57 -1.93 -1.41 7.62
C THR A 57 -1.82 -1.42 9.14
N GLY A 58 -1.23 -0.38 9.71
CA GLY A 58 -1.21 -0.19 11.16
C GLY A 58 -2.61 -0.03 11.74
N GLN A 59 -2.75 -0.27 13.03
CA GLN A 59 -3.99 0.06 13.77
C GLN A 59 -4.13 1.58 13.81
N PRO A 60 -5.32 2.12 13.48
CA PRO A 60 -5.54 3.55 13.62
C PRO A 60 -5.51 3.92 15.10
N ALA A 61 -4.65 4.87 15.46
CA ALA A 61 -4.65 5.46 16.78
C ALA A 61 -5.69 6.60 16.84
N ASN A 62 -6.68 6.47 17.69
CA ASN A 62 -7.57 7.51 18.27
C ASN A 62 -7.83 8.80 17.45
N ALA A 63 -7.99 8.74 16.16
CA ALA A 63 -8.15 9.91 15.30
C ALA A 63 -9.62 10.21 14.90
N GLY A 64 -10.58 9.87 15.76
CA GLY A 64 -12.00 9.97 15.41
C GLY A 64 -12.45 8.80 14.51
N ALA A 65 -13.41 9.01 13.61
CA ALA A 65 -13.88 7.95 12.73
C ALA A 65 -12.75 7.50 11.78
N THR A 66 -12.27 6.27 11.96
CA THR A 66 -11.21 5.67 11.14
C THR A 66 -11.77 4.98 9.89
N THR A 67 -13.08 4.85 9.81
CA THR A 67 -13.84 4.37 8.67
C THR A 67 -15.07 5.25 8.51
N GLY A 68 -15.56 5.38 7.29
CA GLY A 68 -16.76 6.20 7.05
C GLY A 68 -17.17 6.16 5.59
N ARG A 69 -18.10 7.06 5.25
CA ARG A 69 -18.58 7.26 3.88
C ARG A 69 -18.17 8.62 3.36
N ILE A 70 -17.78 8.66 2.13
CA ILE A 70 -17.40 9.89 1.43
C ILE A 70 -18.69 10.65 1.10
N SER A 71 -18.83 11.85 1.66
CA SER A 71 -19.98 12.73 1.42
C SER A 71 -19.74 13.73 0.27
N ALA A 72 -18.49 14.11 0.04
CA ALA A 72 -18.09 14.94 -1.10
C ALA A 72 -16.65 14.66 -1.52
N VAL A 73 -16.38 14.91 -2.81
CA VAL A 73 -15.03 14.86 -3.41
C VAL A 73 -14.83 16.08 -4.27
N VAL A 74 -13.77 16.84 -4.02
CA VAL A 74 -13.42 18.04 -4.81
C VAL A 74 -11.91 18.06 -5.03
N ALA A 75 -11.48 18.01 -6.28
CA ALA A 75 -10.08 18.07 -6.68
C ALA A 75 -9.15 17.13 -5.89
N SER A 76 -8.62 17.58 -4.76
CA SER A 76 -7.73 16.82 -3.87
C SER A 76 -8.31 16.61 -2.46
N THR A 77 -9.61 16.84 -2.29
CA THR A 77 -10.25 16.87 -0.98
C THR A 77 -11.35 15.83 -0.87
N PHE A 78 -11.35 15.09 0.25
CA PHE A 78 -12.44 14.20 0.66
C PHE A 78 -13.18 14.80 1.85
N SER A 79 -14.50 14.74 1.82
CA SER A 79 -15.34 15.06 2.96
C SER A 79 -16.10 13.82 3.46
N CYS A 80 -16.26 13.75 4.78
CA CYS A 80 -17.04 12.72 5.47
C CYS A 80 -17.88 13.41 6.53
N LEU A 81 -19.14 13.63 6.26
CA LEU A 81 -20.04 14.34 7.14
C LEU A 81 -20.17 13.62 8.50
N GLY A 82 -19.92 14.32 9.58
CA GLY A 82 -20.01 13.79 10.95
C GLY A 82 -18.81 12.92 11.35
N ALA A 83 -17.68 13.00 10.67
CA ALA A 83 -16.48 12.21 11.01
C ALA A 83 -15.91 12.56 12.38
N GLY A 84 -16.07 13.81 12.83
CA GLY A 84 -15.63 14.24 14.17
C GLY A 84 -14.11 14.23 14.34
N TRP A 85 -13.34 14.41 13.26
CA TRP A 85 -11.88 14.43 13.36
C TRP A 85 -11.39 15.65 14.14
N THR A 86 -10.35 15.47 14.92
CA THR A 86 -9.64 16.60 15.52
C THR A 86 -9.00 17.44 14.41
N ALA A 87 -9.30 18.74 14.39
CA ALA A 87 -8.72 19.65 13.40
C ALA A 87 -7.17 19.62 13.48
N GLY A 88 -6.51 19.44 12.35
CA GLY A 88 -5.06 19.28 12.25
C GLY A 88 -4.51 17.93 12.70
N GLY A 89 -5.32 17.06 13.33
CA GLY A 89 -4.85 15.79 13.89
C GLY A 89 -4.42 14.76 12.85
N LEU A 90 -5.05 14.75 11.66
CA LEU A 90 -4.70 13.86 10.56
C LEU A 90 -3.59 14.42 9.66
N SER A 91 -3.30 15.70 9.75
CA SER A 91 -2.30 16.40 8.93
C SER A 91 -1.00 16.68 9.69
N ALA A 92 -0.80 16.11 10.88
CA ALA A 92 0.42 16.28 11.66
C ALA A 92 1.60 15.57 10.96
N ALA A 93 2.68 16.32 10.70
CA ALA A 93 3.87 15.78 10.03
C ALA A 93 4.58 14.67 10.81
N ALA A 94 4.43 14.67 12.14
CA ALA A 94 5.02 13.62 12.99
C ALA A 94 4.30 12.29 12.88
N THR A 95 3.03 12.29 12.52
CA THR A 95 2.18 11.10 12.39
C THR A 95 1.34 11.20 11.12
N PRO A 96 1.96 11.02 9.93
CA PRO A 96 1.24 11.09 8.67
C PRO A 96 0.22 9.95 8.56
N TYR A 97 -0.85 10.18 7.77
CA TYR A 97 -1.92 9.22 7.57
C TYR A 97 -2.15 8.93 6.09
N PHE A 98 -2.72 7.76 5.83
CA PHE A 98 -3.33 7.40 4.55
C PHE A 98 -4.84 7.29 4.66
N LEU A 99 -5.50 7.64 3.57
CA LEU A 99 -6.90 7.34 3.29
C LEU A 99 -6.95 6.30 2.18
N ARG A 100 -7.60 5.16 2.41
CA ARG A 100 -7.86 4.13 1.39
C ARG A 100 -9.35 4.06 1.10
N ILE A 101 -9.70 4.06 -0.17
CA ILE A 101 -11.07 3.81 -0.61
C ILE A 101 -11.34 2.31 -0.53
N THR A 102 -12.44 1.91 0.09
CA THR A 102 -12.77 0.49 0.36
C THR A 102 -13.95 -0.03 -0.43
N SER A 103 -14.72 0.84 -1.11
CA SER A 103 -15.83 0.44 -1.98
C SER A 103 -15.84 1.24 -3.29
N GLY A 104 -16.70 0.84 -4.22
CA GLY A 104 -16.92 1.52 -5.49
C GLY A 104 -15.80 1.34 -6.52
N ALA A 105 -15.86 2.16 -7.57
CA ALA A 105 -14.92 2.06 -8.69
C ALA A 105 -13.47 2.35 -8.30
N ALA A 106 -13.24 3.20 -7.29
CA ALA A 106 -11.93 3.56 -6.79
C ALA A 106 -11.42 2.65 -5.64
N ALA A 107 -12.16 1.58 -5.28
CA ALA A 107 -11.77 0.69 -4.19
C ALA A 107 -10.34 0.16 -4.36
N GLY A 108 -9.56 0.20 -3.28
CA GLY A 108 -8.15 -0.20 -3.26
C GLY A 108 -7.15 0.93 -3.51
N THR A 109 -7.60 2.10 -3.97
CA THR A 109 -6.71 3.27 -4.10
C THR A 109 -6.38 3.85 -2.74
N THR A 110 -5.11 4.25 -2.56
CA THR A 110 -4.60 4.78 -1.29
C THR A 110 -3.96 6.15 -1.51
N TRP A 111 -4.30 7.11 -0.68
CA TRP A 111 -3.92 8.51 -0.78
C TRP A 111 -3.29 8.99 0.52
N GLN A 112 -2.12 9.59 0.45
CA GLN A 112 -1.49 10.21 1.62
C GLN A 112 -2.23 11.51 1.95
N ILE A 113 -2.61 11.69 3.22
CA ILE A 113 -3.16 12.96 3.70
C ILE A 113 -2.05 14.01 3.70
N SER A 114 -2.38 15.21 3.24
CA SER A 114 -1.46 16.35 3.23
C SER A 114 -1.06 16.71 4.66
N THR A 115 0.23 16.89 4.88
CA THR A 115 0.76 17.40 6.16
C THR A 115 0.96 18.91 6.14
N THR A 116 0.67 19.57 5.01
CA THR A 116 0.79 21.04 4.86
C THR A 116 -0.55 21.75 4.88
N THR A 117 -1.65 21.01 4.71
CA THR A 117 -3.02 21.53 4.77
C THR A 117 -3.75 20.87 5.94
N ALA A 118 -4.09 21.66 6.94
CA ALA A 118 -4.79 21.15 8.12
C ALA A 118 -6.14 20.54 7.74
N ASN A 119 -6.46 19.36 8.26
CA ASN A 119 -7.79 18.79 8.15
C ASN A 119 -8.77 19.55 9.06
N THR A 120 -10.04 19.54 8.68
CA THR A 120 -11.16 19.97 9.56
C THR A 120 -11.78 18.77 10.27
N ALA A 121 -12.89 18.97 10.97
CA ALA A 121 -13.65 17.89 11.59
C ALA A 121 -14.21 16.88 10.57
N ASP A 122 -14.47 17.31 9.34
CA ASP A 122 -15.15 16.51 8.32
C ASP A 122 -14.43 16.44 6.98
N THR A 123 -13.27 17.09 6.84
CA THR A 123 -12.59 17.23 5.54
C THR A 123 -11.10 17.01 5.64
N VAL A 124 -10.55 16.24 4.70
CA VAL A 124 -9.11 16.00 4.55
C VAL A 124 -8.66 16.35 3.13
N THR A 125 -7.49 16.97 3.02
CA THR A 125 -6.79 17.18 1.74
C THR A 125 -5.76 16.07 1.56
N VAL A 126 -5.65 15.50 0.36
CA VAL A 126 -4.69 14.44 0.05
C VAL A 126 -3.67 14.89 -0.99
N LEU A 127 -2.51 14.27 -0.98
CA LEU A 127 -1.48 14.43 -2.00
C LEU A 127 -1.89 13.63 -3.24
N ASN A 128 -2.57 14.29 -4.17
CA ASN A 128 -3.09 13.67 -5.38
C ASN A 128 -2.07 13.60 -6.53
N ASN A 129 -0.93 14.30 -6.42
CA ASN A 129 0.15 14.33 -7.41
C ASN A 129 -0.38 14.56 -8.84
N GLY A 130 -1.26 15.53 -9.01
CA GLY A 130 -1.84 15.91 -10.30
C GLY A 130 -3.01 15.04 -10.79
N VAL A 131 -3.45 14.03 -10.03
CA VAL A 131 -4.64 13.23 -10.36
C VAL A 131 -5.88 13.90 -9.81
N SER A 132 -6.87 14.15 -10.66
CA SER A 132 -8.18 14.61 -10.19
C SER A 132 -8.93 13.44 -9.54
N LEU A 133 -9.28 13.58 -8.27
CA LEU A 133 -10.09 12.60 -7.55
C LEU A 133 -11.48 12.44 -8.14
N THR A 134 -12.04 13.52 -8.69
CA THR A 134 -13.38 13.51 -9.31
C THR A 134 -13.47 12.62 -10.55
N GLY A 135 -12.32 12.41 -11.24
CA GLY A 135 -12.24 11.51 -12.40
C GLY A 135 -12.15 10.02 -12.07
N LEU A 136 -12.09 9.64 -10.80
CA LEU A 136 -11.90 8.25 -10.38
C LEU A 136 -13.21 7.46 -10.23
N GLY A 137 -14.36 8.10 -10.46
CA GLY A 137 -15.66 7.46 -10.30
C GLY A 137 -16.02 7.17 -8.83
N ILE A 138 -15.50 7.98 -7.89
CA ILE A 138 -15.84 7.87 -6.47
C ILE A 138 -17.27 8.37 -6.27
N ALA A 139 -18.14 7.49 -5.76
CA ALA A 139 -19.48 7.89 -5.36
C ALA A 139 -19.40 8.69 -4.06
N ALA A 140 -19.85 9.96 -4.12
CA ALA A 140 -19.84 10.86 -2.98
C ALA A 140 -21.27 11.29 -2.68
N SER A 141 -21.80 10.86 -1.55
CA SER A 141 -23.15 11.20 -1.09
C SER A 141 -23.26 10.95 0.42
N SER A 142 -23.93 11.83 1.12
CA SER A 142 -24.21 11.62 2.55
C SER A 142 -25.03 10.36 2.74
N GLY A 143 -24.52 9.39 3.48
CA GLY A 143 -25.17 8.14 3.83
C GLY A 143 -25.02 6.99 2.81
N THR A 144 -24.78 7.25 1.52
CA THR A 144 -24.68 6.23 0.46
C THR A 144 -23.37 6.27 -0.35
N GLY A 145 -22.48 7.23 -0.08
CA GLY A 145 -21.19 7.35 -0.75
C GLY A 145 -20.26 6.16 -0.50
N ASP A 146 -19.21 6.09 -1.29
CA ASP A 146 -18.16 5.08 -1.15
C ASP A 146 -17.56 5.12 0.24
N THR A 147 -17.13 3.95 0.71
CA THR A 147 -16.51 3.80 2.01
C THR A 147 -15.00 3.99 1.95
N PHE A 148 -14.43 4.42 3.06
CA PHE A 148 -12.98 4.57 3.22
C PHE A 148 -12.51 4.07 4.58
N GLU A 149 -11.20 3.86 4.69
CA GLU A 149 -10.50 3.67 5.96
C GLU A 149 -9.32 4.64 6.07
N LEU A 150 -9.04 5.07 7.30
CA LEU A 150 -7.85 5.84 7.66
C LEU A 150 -6.89 4.98 8.45
N PHE A 151 -5.60 5.09 8.16
CA PHE A 151 -4.57 4.39 8.94
C PHE A 151 -3.27 5.20 8.96
N PRO A 152 -2.45 5.05 10.03
CA PRO A 152 -1.15 5.68 10.10
C PRO A 152 -0.28 5.28 8.92
N ALA A 153 0.39 6.24 8.31
CA ALA A 153 1.31 5.96 7.22
C ALA A 153 2.56 5.26 7.76
N PRO A 154 2.99 4.14 7.17
CA PRO A 154 4.27 3.54 7.49
C PRO A 154 5.40 4.54 7.19
N THR A 155 6.34 4.67 8.10
CA THR A 155 7.53 5.53 7.95
C THR A 155 8.81 4.72 8.13
N LEU A 156 9.97 5.27 7.77
CA LEU A 156 11.25 4.60 8.02
C LEU A 156 11.38 4.20 9.49
N ALA A 157 11.09 5.13 10.41
CA ALA A 157 11.17 4.84 11.84
C ALA A 157 10.17 3.79 12.31
N SER A 158 8.92 3.83 11.82
CA SER A 158 7.89 2.88 12.27
C SER A 158 8.10 1.46 11.74
N LEU A 159 8.69 1.32 10.54
CA LEU A 159 8.93 0.02 9.92
C LEU A 159 10.25 -0.62 10.36
N PHE A 160 11.29 0.18 10.48
CA PHE A 160 12.65 -0.33 10.69
C PHE A 160 13.26 0.05 12.05
N GLY A 161 12.59 0.94 12.79
CA GLY A 161 13.04 1.39 14.11
C GLY A 161 13.97 2.59 14.07
N THR A 162 14.26 3.11 15.28
CA THR A 162 15.13 4.27 15.51
C THR A 162 16.30 3.97 16.47
N ASN A 163 16.55 2.70 16.74
CA ASN A 163 17.68 2.26 17.57
C ASN A 163 18.27 1.00 16.93
N LEU A 164 19.00 1.23 15.83
CA LEU A 164 19.64 0.14 15.10
C LEU A 164 21.05 -0.10 15.61
N PRO A 165 21.50 -1.36 15.70
CA PRO A 165 22.87 -1.69 16.07
C PRO A 165 23.85 -1.18 15.03
N VAL A 166 25.07 -0.90 15.47
CA VAL A 166 26.18 -0.54 14.56
C VAL A 166 26.55 -1.77 13.74
N GLN A 167 26.81 -1.56 12.44
CA GLN A 167 27.29 -2.63 11.56
C GLN A 167 28.58 -3.27 12.11
N GLY A 168 28.63 -4.61 12.11
CA GLY A 168 29.77 -5.38 12.64
C GLY A 168 29.72 -5.64 14.14
N THR A 169 28.75 -5.12 14.88
CA THR A 169 28.47 -5.54 16.27
C THR A 169 27.46 -6.68 16.29
N ALA A 170 27.35 -7.38 17.43
CA ALA A 170 26.33 -8.41 17.61
C ALA A 170 24.94 -7.83 17.34
N GLN A 171 24.30 -8.34 16.30
CA GLN A 171 23.04 -7.78 15.84
C GLN A 171 21.88 -8.30 16.69
N ALA A 172 21.03 -7.37 17.13
CA ALA A 172 19.76 -7.75 17.70
C ALA A 172 18.90 -8.45 16.62
N ALA A 173 18.30 -9.58 16.96
CA ALA A 173 17.45 -10.33 16.05
C ALA A 173 16.36 -9.44 15.46
N GLY A 174 16.16 -9.55 14.16
CA GLY A 174 15.11 -8.82 13.45
C GLY A 174 15.42 -7.35 13.13
N LYS A 175 16.67 -6.87 13.30
CA LYS A 175 17.03 -5.49 13.00
C LYS A 175 18.05 -5.37 11.88
N LEU A 176 17.91 -4.32 11.08
CA LEU A 176 18.94 -3.85 10.17
C LEU A 176 20.11 -3.26 10.97
N ALA A 177 21.23 -3.02 10.33
CA ALA A 177 22.39 -2.39 10.94
C ALA A 177 22.54 -0.94 10.47
N GLY A 178 22.80 -0.04 11.41
CA GLY A 178 23.17 1.35 11.15
C GLY A 178 24.67 1.52 10.97
N GLY A 179 25.08 2.74 10.67
CA GLY A 179 26.49 3.13 10.53
C GLY A 179 26.61 4.63 10.38
N THR A 180 27.82 5.14 10.19
CA THR A 180 28.09 6.57 10.01
C THR A 180 27.93 7.04 8.56
N SER A 181 27.71 6.14 7.62
CA SER A 181 27.47 6.43 6.19
C SER A 181 26.71 5.31 5.51
N SER A 182 26.14 5.58 4.34
CA SER A 182 25.49 4.58 3.49
C SER A 182 26.46 3.49 3.01
N ALA A 183 27.75 3.76 2.94
CA ALA A 183 28.76 2.78 2.57
C ALA A 183 28.89 1.65 3.61
N VAL A 184 28.70 1.95 4.89
CA VAL A 184 28.84 1.02 6.01
C VAL A 184 27.51 0.42 6.41
N ALA A 185 26.49 1.25 6.63
CA ALA A 185 25.17 0.83 7.09
C ALA A 185 24.39 0.03 6.04
N ASP A 186 23.44 -0.78 6.48
CA ASP A 186 22.39 -1.26 5.59
C ASP A 186 21.63 -0.08 5.00
N THR A 187 21.18 -0.21 3.75
CA THR A 187 20.46 0.89 3.11
C THR A 187 19.08 0.47 2.65
N ILE A 188 18.17 1.45 2.65
CA ILE A 188 16.81 1.32 2.17
C ILE A 188 16.63 2.28 1.02
N SER A 189 16.28 1.76 -0.17
CA SER A 189 16.00 2.58 -1.33
C SER A 189 14.51 2.60 -1.63
N VAL A 190 13.94 3.79 -1.77
CA VAL A 190 12.54 4.04 -2.04
C VAL A 190 12.43 4.86 -3.33
N TRP A 191 11.55 4.44 -4.21
CA TRP A 191 11.26 5.19 -5.44
C TRP A 191 10.33 6.38 -5.14
N ASN A 192 10.70 7.58 -5.54
CA ASN A 192 9.91 8.79 -5.32
C ASN A 192 9.06 9.24 -6.52
N GLY A 193 9.06 8.43 -7.58
CA GLY A 193 8.41 8.76 -8.86
C GLY A 193 9.39 9.17 -9.97
N ALA A 194 10.63 9.54 -9.61
CA ALA A 194 11.66 9.97 -10.56
C ALA A 194 13.02 9.30 -10.34
N ILE A 195 13.44 9.14 -9.09
CA ILE A 195 14.72 8.56 -8.70
C ILE A 195 14.57 7.67 -7.46
N TRP A 196 15.53 6.77 -7.27
CA TRP A 196 15.68 6.03 -6.03
C TRP A 196 16.31 6.93 -4.96
N LEU A 197 15.59 7.12 -3.85
CA LEU A 197 16.09 7.78 -2.66
C LEU A 197 16.64 6.71 -1.72
N THR A 198 17.93 6.79 -1.42
CA THR A 198 18.59 5.82 -0.54
C THR A 198 18.78 6.41 0.84
N PHE A 199 18.34 5.68 1.85
CA PHE A 199 18.38 6.03 3.26
C PHE A 199 19.21 5.03 4.04
N TYR A 200 19.83 5.48 5.11
CA TYR A 200 20.49 4.66 6.11
C TYR A 200 20.24 5.23 7.51
N TYR A 201 20.38 4.40 8.52
CA TYR A 201 20.30 4.85 9.91
C TYR A 201 21.70 5.31 10.37
N ASP A 202 21.84 6.59 10.64
CA ASP A 202 23.08 7.16 11.17
C ASP A 202 23.15 6.92 12.68
N THR A 203 24.07 6.06 13.12
CA THR A 203 24.21 5.69 14.53
C THR A 203 24.82 6.78 15.39
N GLY A 204 25.56 7.73 14.78
CA GLY A 204 26.11 8.88 15.48
C GLY A 204 25.06 9.96 15.75
N LEU A 205 24.09 10.09 14.84
CA LEU A 205 23.03 11.08 14.94
C LEU A 205 21.74 10.51 15.56
N GLY A 206 21.52 9.20 15.49
CA GLY A 206 20.35 8.55 16.05
C GLY A 206 19.07 8.63 15.20
N TRP A 207 19.19 8.87 13.89
CA TRP A 207 18.03 8.92 12.98
C TRP A 207 18.36 8.48 11.55
N TRP A 208 17.30 8.25 10.77
CA TRP A 208 17.38 7.96 9.34
C TRP A 208 17.73 9.20 8.55
N LYS A 209 18.66 9.07 7.60
CA LYS A 209 19.09 10.15 6.69
C LYS A 209 19.53 9.61 5.34
N ARG A 210 19.79 10.52 4.40
CA ARG A 210 20.52 10.25 3.14
C ARG A 210 21.93 10.84 3.26
N ASP A 211 22.85 10.35 2.43
CA ASP A 211 24.23 10.90 2.43
C ASP A 211 24.29 12.39 2.09
N VAL A 212 23.33 12.88 1.30
CA VAL A 212 23.21 14.28 0.90
C VAL A 212 22.58 15.17 1.97
N ASP A 213 22.01 14.60 3.04
CA ASP A 213 21.39 15.36 4.12
C ASP A 213 22.46 15.85 5.11
N GLY A 214 22.27 17.06 5.67
CA GLY A 214 23.12 17.60 6.75
C GLY A 214 22.97 16.84 8.06
N THR A 215 23.65 17.33 9.09
CA THR A 215 23.69 16.72 10.43
C THR A 215 22.69 17.33 11.41
N GLU A 216 21.95 18.37 11.01
CA GLU A 216 20.93 19.01 11.85
C GLU A 216 19.70 18.10 12.00
N ALA A 217 19.08 18.14 13.17
CA ALA A 217 17.88 17.34 13.49
C ALA A 217 16.71 17.57 12.52
N ALA A 218 16.63 18.78 11.92
CA ALA A 218 15.65 19.10 10.88
C ALA A 218 15.78 18.22 9.61
N ASN A 219 16.95 17.61 9.39
CA ASN A 219 17.21 16.69 8.28
C ASN A 219 16.87 15.23 8.60
N SER A 220 16.32 14.96 9.78
CA SER A 220 15.85 13.62 10.14
C SER A 220 14.79 13.13 9.15
N ARG A 221 14.98 11.91 8.64
CA ARG A 221 14.04 11.22 7.75
C ARG A 221 13.23 10.16 8.47
N ASN A 222 13.18 10.18 9.78
CA ASN A 222 12.40 9.22 10.58
C ASN A 222 10.94 9.12 10.11
N ASN A 223 10.33 10.24 9.77
CA ASN A 223 8.94 10.35 9.30
C ASN A 223 8.79 10.28 7.77
N PHE A 224 9.84 9.89 7.05
CA PHE A 224 9.71 9.66 5.60
C PHE A 224 8.72 8.53 5.34
N VAL A 225 7.67 8.84 4.59
CA VAL A 225 6.53 7.94 4.35
C VAL A 225 6.89 6.89 3.31
N ILE A 226 6.62 5.65 3.66
CA ILE A 226 6.68 4.49 2.74
C ILE A 226 5.26 4.20 2.26
N ARG A 227 5.03 4.33 0.97
CA ARG A 227 3.71 4.08 0.40
C ARG A 227 3.40 2.58 0.37
N PRO A 228 2.17 2.17 0.69
CA PRO A 228 1.80 0.74 0.73
C PRO A 228 1.65 0.11 -0.66
N ASP A 229 1.60 0.91 -1.71
CA ASP A 229 1.50 0.49 -3.11
C ASP A 229 2.84 0.42 -3.83
N THR A 230 3.96 0.67 -3.14
CA THR A 230 5.31 0.59 -3.68
C THR A 230 6.16 -0.41 -2.90
N CYS A 231 7.16 -0.99 -3.57
CA CYS A 231 8.18 -1.77 -2.88
C CYS A 231 9.35 -0.89 -2.44
N VAL A 232 10.11 -1.37 -1.48
CA VAL A 232 11.41 -0.82 -1.10
C VAL A 232 12.50 -1.86 -1.32
N LEU A 233 13.70 -1.41 -1.67
CA LEU A 233 14.87 -2.27 -1.81
C LEU A 233 15.73 -2.11 -0.55
N ILE A 234 16.08 -3.23 0.07
CA ILE A 234 16.98 -3.27 1.24
C ILE A 234 18.30 -3.87 0.78
N ALA A 235 19.38 -3.11 0.86
CA ALA A 235 20.73 -3.61 0.64
C ALA A 235 21.36 -3.99 1.98
N ARG A 236 21.44 -5.27 2.24
CA ARG A 236 22.01 -5.86 3.44
C ARG A 236 23.52 -6.01 3.32
N LYS A 237 24.27 -5.63 4.38
CA LYS A 237 25.73 -5.68 4.44
C LYS A 237 26.27 -6.51 5.60
N GLY A 238 25.42 -7.27 6.25
CA GLY A 238 25.76 -8.17 7.37
C GLY A 238 25.00 -9.49 7.25
N ASP A 239 24.89 -10.20 8.38
CA ASP A 239 24.20 -11.49 8.45
C ASP A 239 22.73 -11.37 8.04
N ALA A 240 22.15 -12.49 7.62
CA ALA A 240 20.73 -12.54 7.27
C ALA A 240 19.86 -12.09 8.44
N VAL A 241 18.76 -11.39 8.12
CA VAL A 241 17.82 -10.92 9.13
C VAL A 241 16.38 -11.16 8.66
N THR A 242 15.49 -11.48 9.60
CA THR A 242 14.06 -11.57 9.32
C THR A 242 13.36 -10.31 9.84
N LEU A 243 12.81 -9.51 8.92
CA LEU A 243 11.93 -8.40 9.27
C LEU A 243 10.50 -8.92 9.38
N ARG A 244 9.79 -8.48 10.41
CA ARG A 244 8.40 -8.84 10.64
C ARG A 244 7.49 -7.64 10.47
N SER A 245 6.54 -7.74 9.55
CA SER A 245 5.44 -6.78 9.41
C SER A 245 4.18 -7.39 10.03
N ILE A 246 3.54 -6.64 10.93
CA ILE A 246 2.30 -7.04 11.60
C ILE A 246 1.29 -5.94 11.36
N GLY A 247 0.07 -6.30 10.98
CA GLY A 247 -0.97 -5.30 10.78
C GLY A 247 -2.27 -5.90 10.27
N ARG A 248 -3.22 -5.04 10.00
CA ARG A 248 -4.52 -5.42 9.43
C ARG A 248 -4.34 -5.74 7.95
N ALA A 249 -4.92 -6.84 7.52
CA ALA A 249 -4.97 -7.18 6.10
C ALA A 249 -5.97 -6.24 5.37
N PRO A 250 -5.65 -5.79 4.13
CA PRO A 250 -6.52 -4.91 3.38
C PRO A 250 -7.88 -5.56 3.12
N ALA A 251 -8.96 -4.84 3.37
CA ALA A 251 -10.32 -5.30 3.11
C ALA A 251 -10.71 -5.27 1.62
N SER A 252 -9.98 -4.54 0.79
CA SER A 252 -10.21 -4.38 -0.64
C SER A 252 -9.04 -4.89 -1.47
N ALA A 253 -9.24 -5.06 -2.78
CA ALA A 253 -8.15 -5.25 -3.73
C ALA A 253 -7.16 -4.09 -3.61
N LEU A 254 -5.89 -4.34 -3.94
CA LEU A 254 -4.89 -3.28 -4.06
C LEU A 254 -4.99 -2.64 -5.44
N LYS A 255 -5.06 -1.32 -5.50
CA LYS A 255 -4.86 -0.55 -6.73
C LYS A 255 -3.61 0.32 -6.59
N ALA A 256 -2.53 -0.14 -7.19
CA ALA A 256 -1.30 0.61 -7.27
C ALA A 256 -1.37 1.59 -8.44
N ARG A 257 -1.08 2.85 -8.15
CA ARG A 257 -1.07 3.90 -9.16
C ARG A 257 0.27 3.97 -9.86
N TYR A 258 0.24 4.12 -11.16
CA TYR A 258 1.40 4.54 -11.94
C TYR A 258 1.01 5.76 -12.79
N LEU A 259 1.95 6.69 -12.92
CA LEU A 259 1.75 7.89 -13.74
C LEU A 259 2.14 7.56 -15.18
N SER A 260 1.38 8.07 -16.14
CA SER A 260 1.89 8.13 -17.50
C SER A 260 3.15 9.00 -17.51
N GLY A 261 4.21 8.56 -18.14
CA GLY A 261 5.43 9.35 -18.30
C GLY A 261 5.07 10.71 -18.89
N GLY A 262 5.56 11.79 -18.28
CA GLY A 262 5.47 13.11 -18.88
C GLY A 262 6.23 13.14 -20.23
N SER A 263 6.17 14.25 -20.94
CA SER A 263 6.76 14.47 -22.29
C SER A 263 8.26 14.14 -22.45
N ALA A 264 8.93 13.72 -21.38
CA ALA A 264 10.36 13.40 -21.35
C ALA A 264 10.66 11.89 -21.19
N GLY A 265 9.69 10.97 -21.24
CA GLY A 265 10.02 9.56 -21.32
C GLY A 265 9.53 8.67 -20.17
N VAL A 266 10.26 7.64 -19.95
CA VAL A 266 10.05 6.44 -19.20
C VAL A 266 9.86 6.73 -17.71
N GLY A 267 8.64 6.54 -17.21
CA GLY A 267 8.40 6.47 -15.77
C GLY A 267 8.61 5.02 -15.29
N LEU A 268 9.41 4.84 -14.25
CA LEU A 268 9.55 3.56 -13.55
C LEU A 268 8.68 3.59 -12.30
N PHE A 269 7.81 2.61 -12.16
CA PHE A 269 6.89 2.51 -11.02
C PHE A 269 7.05 1.15 -10.36
N PRO A 270 7.78 1.07 -9.24
CA PRO A 270 7.83 -0.14 -8.43
C PRO A 270 6.46 -0.39 -7.81
N ILE A 271 5.90 -1.54 -8.07
CA ILE A 271 4.58 -1.94 -7.62
C ILE A 271 4.72 -3.01 -6.54
N THR A 272 4.00 -2.82 -5.44
CA THR A 272 3.81 -3.84 -4.43
C THR A 272 3.07 -5.03 -5.04
N ASN A 273 3.61 -6.22 -4.84
CA ASN A 273 2.90 -7.45 -5.16
C ASN A 273 1.99 -7.84 -3.99
N THR A 274 0.83 -8.43 -4.28
CA THR A 274 -0.04 -9.00 -3.24
C THR A 274 0.55 -10.30 -2.69
N LEU A 275 -0.03 -10.79 -1.59
CA LEU A 275 0.41 -12.01 -0.89
C LEU A 275 0.25 -13.30 -1.71
N SER A 276 -0.28 -13.23 -2.94
CA SER A 276 -0.41 -14.36 -3.85
C SER A 276 0.51 -14.22 -5.06
N ALA A 277 1.03 -15.34 -5.54
CA ALA A 277 1.79 -15.35 -6.77
C ALA A 277 0.92 -14.87 -7.96
N LEU A 278 1.48 -13.99 -8.77
CA LEU A 278 0.84 -13.47 -9.98
C LEU A 278 1.57 -14.03 -11.19
N ASN A 279 0.86 -14.48 -12.20
CA ASN A 279 1.45 -14.62 -13.52
C ASN A 279 1.18 -13.38 -14.37
N LEU A 280 2.00 -13.14 -15.39
CA LEU A 280 1.84 -11.97 -16.24
C LEU A 280 0.46 -11.93 -16.89
N GLN A 281 -0.09 -13.08 -17.27
CA GLN A 281 -1.43 -13.17 -17.87
C GLN A 281 -2.55 -12.73 -16.91
N SER A 282 -2.37 -12.89 -15.62
CA SER A 282 -3.36 -12.49 -14.61
C SER A 282 -3.24 -11.03 -14.14
N LEU A 283 -2.27 -10.28 -14.65
CA LEU A 283 -2.13 -8.86 -14.38
C LEU A 283 -3.34 -8.10 -14.95
N SER A 284 -4.25 -7.69 -14.08
CA SER A 284 -5.43 -6.91 -14.44
C SER A 284 -5.13 -5.40 -14.43
N GLY A 285 -5.93 -4.63 -15.17
CA GLY A 285 -5.70 -3.19 -15.34
C GLY A 285 -4.67 -2.86 -16.43
N TRP A 286 -4.12 -3.88 -17.07
CA TRP A 286 -3.15 -3.73 -18.14
C TRP A 286 -3.77 -3.27 -19.48
N VAL A 287 -5.06 -3.37 -19.63
CA VAL A 287 -5.81 -3.10 -20.87
C VAL A 287 -5.68 -1.65 -21.37
N GLY A 288 -5.35 -0.71 -20.51
CA GLY A 288 -5.04 0.68 -20.89
C GLY A 288 -3.58 0.93 -21.27
N ILE A 289 -2.73 -0.11 -21.24
CA ILE A 289 -1.28 -0.05 -21.45
C ILE A 289 -0.96 -0.88 -22.70
N ALA A 290 -1.77 -0.80 -23.73
CA ALA A 290 -1.57 -1.61 -24.92
C ALA A 290 -0.33 -1.15 -25.68
N ASN A 291 0.55 -2.08 -25.98
CA ASN A 291 1.56 -1.90 -26.99
C ASN A 291 0.90 -1.92 -28.38
N THR A 292 0.99 -0.82 -29.08
CA THR A 292 0.40 -0.68 -30.42
C THR A 292 1.33 -1.11 -31.55
N SER A 293 2.59 -1.50 -31.28
CA SER A 293 3.61 -1.58 -32.31
C SER A 293 4.43 -2.88 -32.38
N GLY A 294 3.85 -4.02 -32.01
CA GLY A 294 4.49 -5.33 -32.21
C GLY A 294 5.77 -5.53 -31.44
N GLN A 295 6.80 -6.10 -32.03
CA GLN A 295 8.08 -6.41 -31.37
C GLN A 295 8.92 -5.17 -31.03
N ASN A 296 8.42 -3.97 -31.21
CA ASN A 296 9.15 -2.76 -30.90
C ASN A 296 9.09 -2.46 -29.38
N VAL A 297 10.06 -2.97 -28.66
CA VAL A 297 10.26 -2.80 -27.21
C VAL A 297 10.30 -1.32 -26.80
N GLY A 298 10.76 -0.42 -27.68
CA GLY A 298 10.85 1.01 -27.39
C GLY A 298 9.50 1.74 -27.36
N ALA A 299 8.46 1.15 -27.96
CA ALA A 299 7.12 1.73 -28.00
C ALA A 299 6.14 1.07 -27.03
N ALA A 300 6.55 -0.01 -26.35
CA ALA A 300 5.72 -0.80 -25.46
C ALA A 300 5.97 -0.46 -24.01
N ASP A 301 4.88 -0.41 -23.23
CA ASP A 301 5.00 -0.46 -21.78
C ASP A 301 5.61 -1.81 -21.37
N GLN A 302 6.47 -1.79 -20.37
CA GLN A 302 7.16 -2.98 -19.92
C GLN A 302 6.87 -3.27 -18.46
N VAL A 303 6.86 -4.55 -18.13
CA VAL A 303 6.92 -5.05 -16.75
C VAL A 303 8.31 -5.62 -16.54
N SER A 304 9.03 -5.11 -15.57
CA SER A 304 10.33 -5.62 -15.16
C SER A 304 10.24 -6.29 -13.82
N VAL A 305 10.74 -7.51 -13.73
CA VAL A 305 10.74 -8.35 -12.52
C VAL A 305 12.18 -8.66 -12.14
N TRP A 306 12.52 -8.48 -10.87
CA TRP A 306 13.82 -8.89 -10.36
C TRP A 306 13.83 -10.40 -10.09
N ASP A 307 14.75 -11.16 -10.70
CA ASP A 307 14.82 -12.62 -10.54
C ASP A 307 15.78 -13.08 -9.42
N GLY A 308 16.39 -12.12 -8.71
CA GLY A 308 17.42 -12.35 -7.69
C GLY A 308 18.83 -12.00 -8.17
N SER A 309 19.04 -11.87 -9.49
CA SER A 309 20.33 -11.54 -10.08
C SER A 309 20.23 -10.44 -11.15
N ALA A 310 19.13 -10.38 -11.89
CA ALA A 310 18.93 -9.45 -13.00
C ALA A 310 17.46 -9.01 -13.10
N TRP A 311 17.24 -7.87 -13.76
CA TRP A 311 15.92 -7.44 -14.16
C TRP A 311 15.51 -8.13 -15.45
N LEU A 312 14.43 -8.90 -15.41
CA LEU A 312 13.78 -9.51 -16.56
C LEU A 312 12.64 -8.59 -17.00
N SER A 313 12.70 -8.09 -18.23
CA SER A 313 11.67 -7.21 -18.76
C SER A 313 10.77 -7.94 -19.74
N PHE A 314 9.49 -7.61 -19.69
CA PHE A 314 8.42 -8.21 -20.49
C PHE A 314 7.54 -7.10 -21.06
N TYR A 315 6.97 -7.34 -22.24
CA TYR A 315 6.00 -6.47 -22.89
C TYR A 315 4.81 -7.29 -23.42
N TYR A 316 3.67 -6.65 -23.55
CA TYR A 316 2.48 -7.30 -24.11
C TYR A 316 2.38 -7.06 -25.61
N ASP A 317 2.58 -8.12 -26.41
CA ASP A 317 2.54 -8.08 -27.86
C ASP A 317 1.09 -8.24 -28.34
N THR A 318 0.49 -7.14 -28.79
CA THR A 318 -0.88 -7.12 -29.34
C THR A 318 -0.93 -7.43 -30.84
N THR A 319 0.22 -7.51 -31.54
CA THR A 319 0.30 -7.77 -32.97
C THR A 319 0.45 -9.24 -33.31
N ALA A 320 0.75 -10.08 -32.31
CA ALA A 320 0.74 -11.52 -32.49
C ALA A 320 -0.69 -12.00 -32.82
N ALA A 321 -0.82 -13.07 -33.57
CA ALA A 321 -2.11 -13.69 -33.91
C ALA A 321 -2.96 -14.02 -32.64
N SER A 322 -2.28 -14.27 -31.52
CA SER A 322 -2.86 -14.30 -30.20
C SER A 322 -2.05 -13.34 -29.31
N PRO A 323 -2.64 -12.24 -28.85
CA PRO A 323 -1.97 -11.30 -27.96
C PRO A 323 -1.37 -11.99 -26.74
N ARG A 324 -0.10 -11.69 -26.42
CA ARG A 324 0.63 -12.40 -25.36
C ARG A 324 1.78 -11.60 -24.78
N TRP A 325 2.20 -11.98 -23.58
CA TRP A 325 3.41 -11.47 -22.99
C TRP A 325 4.65 -12.07 -23.65
N ARG A 326 5.63 -11.22 -23.94
CA ARG A 326 6.93 -11.63 -24.47
C ARG A 326 8.07 -11.10 -23.64
N ARG A 327 9.13 -11.89 -23.52
CA ARG A 327 10.37 -11.44 -22.87
C ARG A 327 11.16 -10.54 -23.81
N VAL A 328 11.60 -9.39 -23.30
CA VAL A 328 12.50 -8.48 -24.01
C VAL A 328 13.82 -9.18 -24.31
N GLY A 329 14.34 -8.98 -25.53
CA GLY A 329 15.60 -9.57 -25.99
C GLY A 329 15.47 -10.97 -26.58
N THR A 330 14.52 -11.80 -26.13
CA THR A 330 14.34 -13.16 -26.68
C THR A 330 13.06 -13.32 -27.48
N GLY A 331 12.05 -12.48 -27.24
CA GLY A 331 10.72 -12.62 -27.85
C GLY A 331 9.95 -13.87 -27.41
N ALA A 332 10.46 -14.61 -26.42
CA ALA A 332 9.83 -15.84 -25.94
C ALA A 332 8.44 -15.57 -25.32
N ASP A 333 7.49 -16.49 -25.54
CA ASP A 333 6.19 -16.47 -24.87
C ASP A 333 6.37 -16.56 -23.35
N SER A 334 5.74 -15.64 -22.64
CA SER A 334 5.92 -15.46 -21.20
C SER A 334 4.60 -15.33 -20.44
N ASN A 335 3.47 -15.72 -21.03
CA ASN A 335 2.16 -15.67 -20.38
C ASN A 335 2.15 -16.37 -19.02
N SER A 336 2.81 -17.52 -18.94
CA SER A 336 2.91 -18.33 -17.70
C SER A 336 4.02 -17.89 -16.76
N PHE A 337 4.80 -16.84 -17.10
CA PHE A 337 5.83 -16.36 -16.19
C PHE A 337 5.22 -15.88 -14.88
N THR A 338 5.70 -16.44 -13.77
CA THR A 338 5.17 -16.16 -12.44
C THR A 338 6.03 -15.15 -11.70
N ILE A 339 5.40 -14.05 -11.30
CA ILE A 339 5.96 -13.10 -10.33
C ILE A 339 5.72 -13.69 -8.95
N GLN A 340 6.76 -14.26 -8.36
CA GLN A 340 6.65 -14.94 -7.05
C GLN A 340 6.57 -13.93 -5.92
N THR A 341 5.79 -14.25 -4.90
CA THR A 341 5.68 -13.51 -3.65
C THR A 341 6.40 -14.28 -2.52
N PRO A 342 6.79 -13.59 -1.46
CA PRO A 342 6.77 -12.14 -1.22
C PRO A 342 7.99 -11.40 -1.80
N ASP A 343 8.88 -12.09 -2.52
CA ASP A 343 10.28 -11.68 -2.72
C ASP A 343 10.54 -10.90 -4.01
N ARG A 344 9.54 -10.76 -4.88
CA ARG A 344 9.76 -10.19 -6.20
C ARG A 344 8.79 -9.06 -6.51
N PRO A 345 9.21 -7.81 -6.26
CA PRO A 345 8.51 -6.65 -6.77
C PRO A 345 8.63 -6.66 -8.29
N PHE A 346 7.71 -5.98 -8.92
CA PHE A 346 7.85 -5.66 -10.33
C PHE A 346 7.79 -4.15 -10.53
N MET A 347 8.44 -3.70 -11.57
CA MET A 347 8.37 -2.30 -12.00
C MET A 347 7.57 -2.22 -13.30
N ILE A 348 6.72 -1.22 -13.39
CA ILE A 348 6.09 -0.84 -14.66
C ILE A 348 6.91 0.29 -15.25
N GLN A 349 7.35 0.10 -16.47
CA GLN A 349 7.98 1.10 -17.28
C GLN A 349 6.99 1.58 -18.34
N LYS A 350 6.59 2.83 -18.25
CA LYS A 350 5.66 3.46 -19.18
C LYS A 350 6.43 3.94 -20.42
N ALA A 351 6.08 3.45 -21.59
CA ALA A 351 6.60 3.95 -22.87
C ALA A 351 5.70 5.05 -23.39
N GLY A 352 6.25 6.24 -23.57
CA GLY A 352 5.56 7.35 -24.22
C GLY A 352 4.81 8.30 -23.29
N ALA A 353 4.47 9.46 -23.84
CA ALA A 353 3.77 10.55 -23.20
C ALA A 353 2.26 10.29 -23.18
N GLY A 354 1.78 9.48 -22.26
CA GLY A 354 0.35 9.41 -21.99
C GLY A 354 -0.02 10.51 -21.00
N THR A 355 -1.11 11.22 -21.23
CA THR A 355 -1.71 12.10 -20.23
C THR A 355 -2.68 11.28 -19.38
N GLY A 356 -2.37 11.10 -18.11
CA GLY A 356 -3.27 10.44 -17.18
C GLY A 356 -2.58 9.49 -16.22
N SER A 357 -3.32 9.10 -15.20
CA SER A 357 -2.93 8.04 -14.28
C SER A 357 -3.64 6.76 -14.65
N ALA A 358 -2.95 5.66 -14.58
CA ALA A 358 -3.54 4.35 -14.65
C ALA A 358 -3.29 3.60 -13.34
N PHE A 359 -4.03 2.53 -13.12
CA PHE A 359 -3.91 1.70 -11.93
C PHE A 359 -3.71 0.24 -12.34
N VAL A 360 -2.78 -0.43 -11.68
CA VAL A 360 -2.70 -1.88 -11.69
C VAL A 360 -3.53 -2.39 -10.53
N SER A 361 -4.51 -3.21 -10.85
CA SER A 361 -5.39 -3.83 -9.87
C SER A 361 -4.91 -5.24 -9.55
N GLN A 362 -4.82 -5.54 -8.28
CA GLN A 362 -4.48 -6.86 -7.79
C GLN A 362 -5.61 -7.34 -6.87
N ALA A 363 -6.12 -8.54 -7.11
CA ALA A 363 -7.17 -9.12 -6.28
C ALA A 363 -6.72 -9.29 -4.83
N ARG A 364 -7.68 -9.35 -3.92
CA ARG A 364 -7.39 -9.73 -2.53
C ARG A 364 -6.80 -11.13 -2.48
N PRO A 365 -5.83 -11.39 -1.60
CA PRO A 365 -5.21 -12.71 -1.50
C PRO A 365 -6.07 -13.76 -0.75
N TYR A 366 -7.26 -13.37 -0.24
CA TYR A 366 -8.17 -14.22 0.56
C TYR A 366 -9.64 -13.86 0.34
#